data_c50581e30a4f3d42a06f5e36b112685b
#
_entry.id   c50581e30a4f3d42a06f5e36b112685b
#
_cell.length_a   1.000
_cell.length_b   1.000
_cell.length_c   1.000
_cell.angle_alpha   90.00
_cell.angle_beta   90.00
_cell.angle_gamma   90.00
#
_symmetry.space_group_name_H-M   'P 1'
#
loop_
_entity.id
_entity.type
_entity.pdbx_description
1 polymer ?
#
loop_
_entity_poly.entity_id
_entity_poly.type
_entity_poly.pdbx_seq_one_letter_code
_entity_poly.pdbx_strand_id
1 'polypeptide(L)'
;MYVIDASLVSLAGGFVTSFLRAVLSVPGHFLFGVILGYFLSMAKFHPEKRGGYIILGLLLAMVAHGLFDWLLMVTDYLSTGLTILVYALFIMGDIGLWFCGILLIRKQQRNSLQQKNEAEAAMVNTENEFNQTY
;
A
#
# COMPACT_ATOMS: atom_id res chain seq x y z
N MET A 1 -20.85 -0.64 -13.82
CA MET A 1 -22.31 -0.68 -14.01
C MET A 1 -23.04 0.25 -13.04
N TYR A 2 -22.73 0.22 -11.73
CA TYR A 2 -23.35 1.07 -10.69
C TYR A 2 -23.27 2.60 -10.92
N VAL A 3 -22.16 3.12 -11.45
CA VAL A 3 -22.01 4.56 -11.70
C VAL A 3 -22.98 5.05 -12.79
N ILE A 4 -23.30 4.19 -13.76
CA ILE A 4 -24.21 4.53 -14.85
C ILE A 4 -25.66 4.56 -14.34
N ASP A 5 -26.05 3.61 -13.50
CA ASP A 5 -27.40 3.58 -12.90
C ASP A 5 -27.61 4.75 -11.92
N ALA A 6 -26.62 5.10 -11.11
CA ALA A 6 -26.70 6.25 -10.22
C ALA A 6 -26.74 7.59 -10.97
N SER A 7 -26.09 7.68 -12.14
CA SER A 7 -26.13 8.87 -12.98
C SER A 7 -27.46 9.05 -13.73
N LEU A 8 -28.19 7.95 -14.00
CA LEU A 8 -29.53 7.97 -14.58
C LEU A 8 -30.59 8.44 -13.60
N VAL A 9 -30.39 8.17 -12.29
CA VAL A 9 -31.36 8.56 -11.22
C VAL A 9 -31.16 10.03 -10.80
N SER A 10 -29.96 10.53 -10.72
CA SER A 10 -29.63 11.95 -10.56
C SER A 10 -28.14 12.19 -10.85
N LEU A 11 -27.84 13.19 -11.65
CA LEU A 11 -26.46 13.65 -11.90
C LEU A 11 -25.72 13.95 -10.59
N ALA A 12 -26.38 14.57 -9.62
CA ALA A 12 -25.81 14.87 -8.31
C ALA A 12 -25.45 13.59 -7.52
N GLY A 13 -26.31 12.57 -7.54
CA GLY A 13 -26.05 11.27 -6.91
C GLY A 13 -24.87 10.54 -7.54
N GLY A 14 -24.77 10.56 -8.87
CA GLY A 14 -23.64 9.99 -9.62
C GLY A 14 -22.30 10.68 -9.26
N PHE A 15 -22.28 12.01 -9.16
CA PHE A 15 -21.12 12.78 -8.76
C PHE A 15 -20.68 12.46 -7.31
N VAL A 16 -21.62 12.45 -6.38
CA VAL A 16 -21.30 12.12 -4.97
C VAL A 16 -20.74 10.72 -4.84
N THR A 17 -21.38 9.73 -5.49
CA THR A 17 -20.89 8.33 -5.47
C THR A 17 -19.49 8.20 -6.08
N SER A 18 -19.25 8.86 -7.23
CA SER A 18 -17.94 8.84 -7.89
C SER A 18 -16.87 9.51 -7.05
N PHE A 19 -17.21 10.63 -6.42
CA PHE A 19 -16.29 11.36 -5.53
C PHE A 19 -15.95 10.55 -4.28
N LEU A 20 -16.94 9.97 -3.60
CA LEU A 20 -16.71 9.11 -2.44
C LEU A 20 -15.87 7.89 -2.80
N ARG A 21 -16.14 7.26 -3.94
CA ARG A 21 -15.31 6.15 -4.44
C ARG A 21 -13.87 6.59 -4.72
N ALA A 22 -13.67 7.73 -5.35
CA ALA A 22 -12.33 8.26 -5.59
C ALA A 22 -11.58 8.52 -4.27
N VAL A 23 -12.22 9.17 -3.30
CA VAL A 23 -11.60 9.49 -2.01
C VAL A 23 -11.30 8.26 -1.17
N LEU A 24 -12.16 7.24 -1.18
CA LEU A 24 -11.98 6.03 -0.37
C LEU A 24 -11.15 4.96 -1.10
N SER A 25 -11.38 4.77 -2.40
CA SER A 25 -10.79 3.68 -3.16
C SER A 25 -9.35 3.97 -3.61
N VAL A 26 -9.05 5.21 -4.03
CA VAL A 26 -7.69 5.57 -4.47
C VAL A 26 -6.65 5.41 -3.37
N PRO A 27 -6.87 5.88 -2.13
CA PRO A 27 -5.94 5.64 -1.03
C PRO A 27 -5.73 4.15 -0.74
N GLY A 28 -6.80 3.35 -0.71
CA GLY A 28 -6.72 1.89 -0.51
C GLY A 28 -5.83 1.22 -1.55
N HIS A 29 -6.04 1.51 -2.84
CA HIS A 29 -5.22 0.96 -3.93
C HIS A 29 -3.76 1.38 -3.84
N PHE A 30 -3.49 2.62 -3.44
CA PHE A 30 -2.14 3.09 -3.18
C PHE A 30 -1.45 2.24 -2.10
N LEU A 31 -2.15 1.91 -1.01
CA LEU A 31 -1.60 1.08 0.08
C LEU A 31 -1.29 -0.35 -0.36
N PHE A 32 -2.08 -0.95 -1.25
CA PHE A 32 -1.75 -2.27 -1.83
C PHE A 32 -0.45 -2.20 -2.63
N GLY A 33 -0.23 -1.09 -3.36
CA GLY A 33 1.05 -0.81 -4.02
C GLY A 33 2.22 -0.68 -3.04
N VAL A 34 2.01 -0.04 -1.89
CA VAL A 34 3.04 0.09 -0.83
C VAL A 34 3.39 -1.28 -0.24
N ILE A 35 2.40 -2.15 0.02
CA ILE A 35 2.63 -3.51 0.50
C ILE A 35 3.49 -4.28 -0.51
N LEU A 36 3.08 -4.30 -1.77
CA LEU A 36 3.85 -4.97 -2.82
C LEU A 36 5.27 -4.40 -2.94
N GLY A 37 5.42 -3.09 -2.96
CA GLY A 37 6.71 -2.40 -3.04
C GLY A 37 7.65 -2.73 -1.88
N TYR A 38 7.10 -2.86 -0.66
CA TYR A 38 7.88 -3.29 0.50
C TYR A 38 8.47 -4.69 0.29
N PHE A 39 7.67 -5.66 -0.13
CA PHE A 39 8.15 -7.02 -0.36
C PHE A 39 9.10 -7.13 -1.57
N LEU A 40 8.89 -6.34 -2.61
CA LEU A 40 9.84 -6.25 -3.73
C LEU A 40 11.20 -5.69 -3.28
N SER A 41 11.19 -4.72 -2.37
CA SER A 41 12.42 -4.22 -1.76
C SER A 41 13.11 -5.29 -0.92
N MET A 42 12.38 -6.05 -0.10
CA MET A 42 12.94 -7.18 0.65
C MET A 42 13.54 -8.24 -0.29
N ALA A 43 12.89 -8.53 -1.41
CA ALA A 43 13.39 -9.44 -2.44
C ALA A 43 14.70 -8.97 -3.07
N LYS A 44 14.93 -7.66 -3.17
CA LYS A 44 16.16 -7.07 -3.67
C LYS A 44 17.33 -7.28 -2.69
N PHE A 45 17.09 -7.12 -1.39
CA PHE A 45 18.12 -7.19 -0.36
C PHE A 45 18.40 -8.60 0.16
N HIS A 46 17.53 -9.59 -0.18
CA HIS A 46 17.69 -10.99 0.23
C HIS A 46 17.60 -11.90 -1.00
N PRO A 47 18.66 -12.01 -1.80
CA PRO A 47 18.65 -12.79 -3.05
C PRO A 47 18.27 -14.25 -2.86
N GLU A 48 18.68 -14.84 -1.73
CA GLU A 48 18.41 -16.25 -1.36
C GLU A 48 16.90 -16.54 -1.14
N LYS A 49 16.10 -15.53 -0.79
CA LYS A 49 14.65 -15.65 -0.55
C LYS A 49 13.81 -14.82 -1.51
N ARG A 50 14.42 -14.34 -2.60
CA ARG A 50 13.81 -13.41 -3.56
C ARG A 50 12.45 -13.87 -4.05
N GLY A 51 12.35 -15.13 -4.51
CA GLY A 51 11.09 -15.69 -5.03
C GLY A 51 9.97 -15.71 -3.97
N GLY A 52 10.31 -16.07 -2.74
CA GLY A 52 9.35 -16.10 -1.63
C GLY A 52 8.79 -14.72 -1.30
N TYR A 53 9.64 -13.69 -1.25
CA TYR A 53 9.19 -12.31 -0.99
C TYR A 53 8.29 -11.77 -2.12
N ILE A 54 8.62 -12.04 -3.39
CA ILE A 54 7.79 -11.61 -4.54
C ILE A 54 6.41 -12.26 -4.47
N ILE A 55 6.35 -13.58 -4.28
CA ILE A 55 5.08 -14.31 -4.20
C ILE A 55 4.26 -13.84 -2.99
N LEU A 56 4.88 -13.69 -1.82
CA LEU A 56 4.20 -13.23 -0.61
C LEU A 56 3.63 -11.82 -0.78
N GLY A 57 4.42 -10.90 -1.34
CA GLY A 57 3.97 -9.53 -1.60
C GLY A 57 2.79 -9.47 -2.57
N LEU A 58 2.84 -10.27 -3.64
CA LEU A 58 1.77 -10.36 -4.62
C LEU A 58 0.49 -10.94 -3.99
N LEU A 59 0.60 -12.05 -3.26
CA LEU A 59 -0.55 -12.69 -2.61
C LEU A 59 -1.18 -11.76 -1.57
N LEU A 60 -0.40 -11.08 -0.73
CA LEU A 60 -0.92 -10.15 0.26
C LEU A 60 -1.62 -8.96 -0.40
N ALA A 61 -1.05 -8.38 -1.45
CA ALA A 61 -1.68 -7.29 -2.19
C ALA A 61 -2.99 -7.74 -2.84
N MET A 62 -3.03 -8.94 -3.45
CA MET A 62 -4.25 -9.49 -4.06
C MET A 62 -5.34 -9.78 -3.03
N VAL A 63 -4.99 -10.40 -1.89
CA VAL A 63 -5.96 -10.71 -0.82
C VAL A 63 -6.50 -9.43 -0.20
N ALA A 64 -5.63 -8.46 0.08
CA ALA A 64 -6.05 -7.17 0.62
C ALA A 64 -6.98 -6.41 -0.32
N HIS A 65 -6.68 -6.39 -1.62
CA HIS A 65 -7.53 -5.79 -2.65
C HIS A 65 -8.88 -6.52 -2.75
N GLY A 66 -8.86 -7.84 -2.86
CA GLY A 66 -10.10 -8.62 -2.97
C GLY A 66 -11.01 -8.48 -1.75
N LEU A 67 -10.44 -8.41 -0.54
CA LEU A 67 -11.18 -8.17 0.69
C LEU A 67 -11.78 -6.75 0.73
N PHE A 68 -11.01 -5.76 0.27
CA PHE A 68 -11.44 -4.38 0.15
C PHE A 68 -12.66 -4.26 -0.80
N ASP A 69 -12.58 -4.82 -2.00
CA ASP A 69 -13.68 -4.79 -2.97
C ASP A 69 -14.89 -5.58 -2.48
N TRP A 70 -14.67 -6.74 -1.86
CA TRP A 70 -15.75 -7.56 -1.29
C TRP A 70 -16.50 -6.80 -0.20
N LEU A 71 -15.81 -6.11 0.71
CA LEU A 71 -16.44 -5.29 1.76
C LEU A 71 -17.31 -4.17 1.17
N LEU A 72 -16.89 -3.54 0.08
CA LEU A 72 -17.68 -2.53 -0.60
C LEU A 72 -18.92 -3.13 -1.29
N MET A 73 -18.80 -4.32 -1.88
CA MET A 73 -19.90 -4.96 -2.60
C MET A 73 -20.96 -5.54 -1.66
N VAL A 74 -20.55 -6.06 -0.50
CA VAL A 74 -21.49 -6.69 0.43
C VAL A 74 -22.47 -5.69 1.05
N THR A 75 -22.13 -4.40 1.08
CA THR A 75 -23.01 -3.37 1.66
C THR A 75 -24.35 -3.22 0.93
N ASP A 76 -24.41 -3.58 -0.34
CA ASP A 76 -25.65 -3.53 -1.15
C ASP A 76 -26.71 -4.55 -0.69
N TYR A 77 -26.29 -5.58 0.04
CA TYR A 77 -27.15 -6.67 0.54
C TYR A 77 -27.47 -6.57 2.03
N LEU A 78 -26.94 -5.54 2.72
CA LEU A 78 -27.08 -5.38 4.16
C LEU A 78 -28.22 -4.41 4.52
N SER A 79 -28.76 -4.55 5.74
CA SER A 79 -29.68 -3.55 6.31
C SER A 79 -28.93 -2.24 6.55
N THR A 80 -29.63 -1.11 6.54
CA THR A 80 -29.05 0.24 6.70
C THR A 80 -28.14 0.35 7.92
N GLY A 81 -28.49 -0.24 9.05
CA GLY A 81 -27.67 -0.21 10.27
C GLY A 81 -26.35 -0.96 10.11
N LEU A 82 -26.39 -2.15 9.49
CA LEU A 82 -25.20 -2.93 9.21
C LEU A 82 -24.31 -2.27 8.16
N THR A 83 -24.90 -1.64 7.17
CA THR A 83 -24.16 -0.87 6.14
C THR A 83 -23.36 0.25 6.77
N ILE A 84 -23.97 1.03 7.69
CA ILE A 84 -23.26 2.11 8.40
C ILE A 84 -22.11 1.54 9.23
N LEU A 85 -22.30 0.41 9.91
CA LEU A 85 -21.27 -0.24 10.69
C LEU A 85 -20.09 -0.69 9.81
N VAL A 86 -20.39 -1.32 8.67
CA VAL A 86 -19.35 -1.76 7.70
C VAL A 86 -18.57 -0.59 7.15
N TYR A 87 -19.23 0.52 6.78
CA TYR A 87 -18.52 1.72 6.34
C TYR A 87 -17.65 2.34 7.44
N ALA A 88 -18.12 2.36 8.68
CA ALA A 88 -17.34 2.86 9.80
C ALA A 88 -16.08 2.01 10.03
N LEU A 89 -16.22 0.68 10.03
CA LEU A 89 -15.09 -0.25 10.14
C LEU A 89 -14.14 -0.13 8.95
N PHE A 90 -14.67 0.08 7.75
CA PHE A 90 -13.88 0.28 6.54
C PHE A 90 -13.02 1.55 6.62
N ILE A 91 -13.61 2.68 7.02
CA ILE A 91 -12.89 3.95 7.19
C ILE A 91 -11.81 3.81 8.29
N MET A 92 -12.12 3.16 9.41
CA MET A 92 -11.14 2.90 10.46
C MET A 92 -9.99 2.02 9.97
N GLY A 93 -10.31 0.98 9.20
CA GLY A 93 -9.34 0.09 8.56
C GLY A 93 -8.43 0.84 7.58
N ASP A 94 -9.01 1.70 6.75
CA ASP A 94 -8.27 2.50 5.77
C ASP A 94 -7.29 3.47 6.46
N ILE A 95 -7.74 4.17 7.52
CA ILE A 95 -6.88 5.02 8.35
C ILE A 95 -5.74 4.20 8.98
N GLY A 96 -6.04 3.00 9.51
CA GLY A 96 -5.04 2.09 10.06
C GLY A 96 -4.00 1.64 9.03
N LEU A 97 -4.45 1.28 7.83
CA LEU A 97 -3.58 0.94 6.70
C LEU A 97 -2.70 2.12 6.27
N TRP A 98 -3.24 3.34 6.24
CA TRP A 98 -2.48 4.56 5.99
C TRP A 98 -1.33 4.71 6.98
N PHE A 99 -1.62 4.53 8.27
CA PHE A 99 -0.61 4.63 9.31
C PHE A 99 0.48 3.55 9.13
N CYS A 100 0.08 2.31 8.88
CA CYS A 100 1.00 1.20 8.57
C CYS A 100 1.83 1.48 7.31
N GLY A 101 1.22 1.98 6.24
CA GLY A 101 1.91 2.33 5.01
C GLY A 101 2.99 3.39 5.22
N ILE A 102 2.68 4.46 5.96
CA ILE A 102 3.65 5.51 6.32
C ILE A 102 4.81 4.93 7.15
N LEU A 103 4.52 4.05 8.11
CA LEU A 103 5.56 3.41 8.92
C LEU A 103 6.47 2.51 8.07
N LEU A 104 5.91 1.75 7.13
CA LEU A 104 6.68 0.91 6.20
C LEU A 104 7.57 1.75 5.29
N ILE A 105 7.05 2.84 4.73
CA ILE A 105 7.82 3.77 3.89
C ILE A 105 8.97 4.37 4.69
N ARG A 106 8.71 4.88 5.90
CA ARG A 106 9.75 5.44 6.77
C ARG A 106 10.82 4.42 7.13
N LYS A 107 10.42 3.19 7.47
CA LYS A 107 11.36 2.08 7.74
C LYS A 107 12.23 1.80 6.54
N GLN A 108 11.64 1.74 5.35
CA GLN A 108 12.38 1.49 4.11
C GLN A 108 13.36 2.61 3.76
N GLN A 109 12.96 3.86 3.92
CA GLN A 109 13.85 5.02 3.73
C GLN A 109 15.03 5.00 4.69
N ARG A 110 14.80 4.67 5.97
CA ARG A 110 15.89 4.55 6.95
C ARG A 110 16.88 3.46 6.58
N ASN A 111 16.41 2.29 6.16
CA ASN A 111 17.27 1.19 5.72
C ASN A 111 18.09 1.58 4.48
N SER A 112 17.49 2.27 3.52
CA SER A 112 18.19 2.74 2.32
C SER A 112 19.26 3.77 2.64
N LEU A 113 19.00 4.70 3.57
CA LEU A 113 19.98 5.69 4.02
C LEU A 113 21.14 5.04 4.77
N GLN A 114 20.88 4.06 5.63
CA GLN A 114 21.94 3.31 6.33
C GLN A 114 22.85 2.62 5.35
N GLN A 115 22.32 1.89 4.37
CA GLN A 115 23.11 1.22 3.34
C GLN A 115 23.95 2.19 2.50
N LYS A 116 23.38 3.35 2.18
CA LYS A 116 24.12 4.39 1.46
C LYS A 116 25.30 4.89 2.29
N ASN A 117 25.09 5.20 3.56
CA ASN A 117 26.14 5.67 4.46
C ASN A 117 27.24 4.61 4.68
N GLU A 118 26.85 3.33 4.80
CA GLU A 118 27.81 2.22 4.92
C GLU A 118 28.65 2.06 3.65
N ALA A 119 28.01 2.19 2.47
CA ALA A 119 28.73 2.13 1.20
C ALA A 119 29.69 3.31 1.02
N GLU A 120 29.30 4.52 1.40
CA GLU A 120 30.17 5.72 1.38
C GLU A 120 31.34 5.56 2.35
N ALA A 121 31.10 5.08 3.55
CA ALA A 121 32.15 4.84 4.54
C ALA A 121 33.16 3.77 4.05
N ALA A 122 32.69 2.71 3.41
CA ALA A 122 33.55 1.68 2.83
C ALA A 122 34.43 2.24 1.71
N MET A 123 33.89 3.10 0.84
CA MET A 123 34.67 3.75 -0.22
C MET A 123 35.77 4.66 0.34
N VAL A 124 35.44 5.48 1.36
CA VAL A 124 36.44 6.36 2.01
C VAL A 124 37.57 5.56 2.67
N ASN A 125 37.22 4.44 3.34
CA ASN A 125 38.24 3.58 3.95
C ASN A 125 39.20 2.97 2.88
N THR A 126 38.64 2.51 1.76
CA THR A 126 39.42 1.94 0.66
C THR A 126 40.36 3.00 0.05
N GLU A 127 39.90 4.24 -0.13
CA GLU A 127 40.70 5.35 -0.61
C GLU A 127 41.83 5.72 0.36
N ASN A 128 41.54 5.73 1.66
CA ASN A 128 42.56 6.01 2.67
C ASN A 128 43.64 4.91 2.74
N GLU A 129 43.27 3.64 2.62
CA GLU A 129 44.20 2.52 2.55
C GLU A 129 45.10 2.62 1.32
N PHE A 130 44.52 2.97 0.18
CA PHE A 130 45.29 3.18 -1.05
C PHE A 130 46.34 4.31 -0.89
N ASN A 131 45.94 5.46 -0.34
CA ASN A 131 46.80 6.63 -0.14
C ASN A 131 47.90 6.40 0.93
N GLN A 132 47.76 5.42 1.82
CA GLN A 132 48.81 5.06 2.79
C GLN A 132 49.82 4.07 2.22
N THR A 133 49.48 3.40 1.13
CA THR A 133 50.34 2.34 0.55
C THR A 133 51.27 2.89 -0.53
N TYR A 134 51.03 4.09 -1.03
CA TYR A 134 51.80 4.80 -2.05
C TYR A 134 52.27 6.17 -1.54
#